data_9300a79a3e43d8e73563751ea2b857c7
#
_entry.id   9300a79a3e43d8e73563751ea2b857c7
#
_cell.length_a   1.000
_cell.length_b   1.000
_cell.length_c   1.000
_cell.angle_alpha   90.00
_cell.angle_beta   90.00
_cell.angle_gamma   90.00
#
_symmetry.space_group_name_H-M   'P 1'
#
loop_
_entity.id
_entity.type
_entity.pdbx_description
1 polymer ?
#
loop_
_entity_poly.entity_id
_entity_poly.type
_entity_poly.pdbx_seq_one_letter_code
_entity_poly.pdbx_strand_id
1 'polypeptide(L)'
;MNTEKILLVDDERAIRLAVRTALTREGMQVTEAADGSEALELLKKQQFHLVILDVMMEHVGGYDVLQAMRAAGDHTPVMMLSGKSDEMDQVLGLGFGADSYLTKPFHTAILIQTAKALIRRSQIYSQGAPGDAGIRKGPFTVDTLKMECLKNGEPLNFTAREMTLFRFLMEHPGQVFSPAEIYHAVWEETAYGAEGTVAVHIRHLREKLEINPEQPRHLKVVWGLGYK
;
A
#
# COMPACT_ATOMS: atom_id res chain seq x y z
N MET A 1 2.25 -25.06 -4.98
CA MET A 1 2.49 -23.76 -4.31
C MET A 1 2.55 -22.71 -5.41
N ASN A 2 1.71 -21.70 -5.35
CA ASN A 2 1.80 -20.60 -6.32
C ASN A 2 3.07 -19.79 -6.02
N THR A 3 3.96 -19.69 -7.00
CA THR A 3 5.17 -18.87 -6.88
C THR A 3 4.79 -17.39 -6.96
N GLU A 4 5.20 -16.61 -5.99
CA GLU A 4 4.91 -15.17 -5.91
C GLU A 4 5.63 -14.43 -7.05
N LYS A 5 4.86 -13.68 -7.85
CA LYS A 5 5.35 -12.92 -9.00
C LYS A 5 5.58 -11.48 -8.61
N ILE A 6 6.78 -10.97 -8.82
CA ILE A 6 7.17 -9.61 -8.51
C ILE A 6 7.59 -8.89 -9.79
N LEU A 7 7.10 -7.67 -10.00
CA LEU A 7 7.64 -6.76 -10.99
C LEU A 7 8.65 -5.84 -10.29
N LEU A 8 9.88 -5.84 -10.77
CA LEU A 8 10.96 -4.99 -10.28
C LEU A 8 11.32 -3.97 -11.36
N VAL A 9 11.15 -2.69 -11.05
CA VAL A 9 11.37 -1.58 -11.97
C VAL A 9 12.40 -0.61 -11.39
N ASP A 10 13.52 -0.46 -12.06
CA ASP A 10 14.63 0.41 -11.66
C ASP A 10 15.54 0.59 -12.89
N ASP A 11 16.00 1.78 -13.20
CA ASP A 11 16.89 2.02 -14.36
C ASP A 11 18.31 1.51 -14.09
N GLU A 12 18.74 1.42 -12.84
CA GLU A 12 20.05 0.92 -12.45
C GLU A 12 20.14 -0.61 -12.52
N ARG A 13 20.84 -1.13 -13.53
CA ARG A 13 21.05 -2.58 -13.70
C ARG A 13 21.64 -3.28 -12.47
N ALA A 14 22.53 -2.61 -11.75
CA ALA A 14 23.18 -3.16 -10.57
C ALA A 14 22.17 -3.42 -9.43
N ILE A 15 21.23 -2.49 -9.23
CA ILE A 15 20.16 -2.61 -8.24
C ILE A 15 19.20 -3.72 -8.65
N ARG A 16 18.74 -3.74 -9.92
CA ARG A 16 17.88 -4.82 -10.41
C ARG A 16 18.52 -6.20 -10.18
N LEU A 17 19.81 -6.36 -10.54
CA LEU A 17 20.51 -7.64 -10.34
C LEU A 17 20.57 -8.05 -8.86
N ALA A 18 20.89 -7.12 -7.96
CA ALA A 18 21.01 -7.38 -6.53
C ALA A 18 19.65 -7.76 -5.93
N VAL A 19 18.59 -6.99 -6.21
CA VAL A 19 17.24 -7.23 -5.70
C VAL A 19 16.65 -8.51 -6.28
N ARG A 20 16.75 -8.73 -7.59
CA ARG A 20 16.33 -9.98 -8.23
C ARG A 20 17.00 -11.19 -7.59
N THR A 21 18.32 -11.16 -7.43
CA THR A 21 19.06 -12.27 -6.85
C THR A 21 18.59 -12.58 -5.43
N ALA A 22 18.34 -11.54 -4.63
CA ALA A 22 17.88 -11.71 -3.26
C ALA A 22 16.48 -12.31 -3.20
N LEU A 23 15.52 -11.79 -3.97
CA LEU A 23 14.14 -12.27 -4.00
C LEU A 23 14.01 -13.66 -4.60
N THR A 24 14.79 -13.97 -5.63
CA THR A 24 14.79 -15.32 -6.26
C THR A 24 15.32 -16.38 -5.29
N ARG A 25 16.30 -16.06 -4.44
CA ARG A 25 16.78 -16.97 -3.38
C ARG A 25 15.69 -17.30 -2.35
N GLU A 26 14.72 -16.42 -2.18
CA GLU A 26 13.56 -16.62 -1.32
C GLU A 26 12.40 -17.35 -2.03
N GLY A 27 12.60 -17.82 -3.26
CA GLY A 27 11.63 -18.58 -4.04
C GLY A 27 10.64 -17.74 -4.85
N MET A 28 10.85 -16.43 -4.94
CA MET A 28 9.98 -15.50 -5.69
C MET A 28 10.38 -15.45 -7.16
N GLN A 29 9.41 -15.28 -8.04
CA GLN A 29 9.65 -15.08 -9.47
C GLN A 29 9.69 -13.58 -9.76
N VAL A 30 10.83 -13.08 -10.25
CA VAL A 30 11.04 -11.66 -10.52
C VAL A 30 11.08 -11.41 -12.03
N THR A 31 10.20 -10.51 -12.48
CA THR A 31 10.23 -9.92 -13.81
C THR A 31 10.83 -8.53 -13.67
N GLU A 32 11.82 -8.20 -14.51
CA GLU A 32 12.50 -6.91 -14.50
C GLU A 32 11.94 -5.98 -15.57
N ALA A 33 11.91 -4.69 -15.30
CA ALA A 33 11.72 -3.61 -16.24
C ALA A 33 12.82 -2.55 -16.02
N ALA A 34 13.35 -1.97 -17.08
CA ALA A 34 14.40 -0.97 -17.01
C ALA A 34 13.87 0.46 -16.95
N ASP A 35 12.58 0.66 -17.22
CA ASP A 35 11.92 1.96 -17.17
C ASP A 35 10.41 1.80 -16.92
N GLY A 36 9.73 2.93 -16.65
CA GLY A 36 8.31 2.93 -16.37
C GLY A 36 7.44 2.55 -17.57
N SER A 37 7.88 2.79 -18.79
CA SER A 37 7.12 2.42 -20.00
C SER A 37 7.07 0.91 -20.18
N GLU A 38 8.20 0.23 -19.99
CA GLU A 38 8.30 -1.23 -19.99
C GLU A 38 7.45 -1.83 -18.86
N ALA A 39 7.49 -1.21 -17.69
CA ALA A 39 6.67 -1.63 -16.54
C ALA A 39 5.17 -1.59 -16.87
N LEU A 40 4.67 -0.50 -17.44
CA LEU A 40 3.27 -0.36 -17.82
C LEU A 40 2.84 -1.37 -18.88
N GLU A 41 3.71 -1.73 -19.84
CA GLU A 41 3.45 -2.77 -20.80
C GLU A 41 3.38 -4.18 -20.17
N LEU A 42 4.22 -4.46 -19.18
CA LEU A 42 4.21 -5.72 -18.44
C LEU A 42 2.95 -5.85 -17.56
N LEU A 43 2.54 -4.77 -16.90
CA LEU A 43 1.33 -4.71 -16.08
C LEU A 43 0.05 -4.97 -16.89
N LYS A 44 0.01 -4.58 -18.18
CA LYS A 44 -1.10 -4.91 -19.08
C LYS A 44 -1.17 -6.40 -19.46
N LYS A 45 -0.03 -7.09 -19.46
CA LYS A 45 0.10 -8.46 -19.99
C LYS A 45 -0.05 -9.55 -18.93
N GLN A 46 0.30 -9.25 -17.67
CA GLN A 46 0.26 -10.22 -16.58
C GLN A 46 0.01 -9.56 -15.23
N GLN A 47 -0.47 -10.37 -14.28
CA GLN A 47 -0.69 -9.94 -12.90
C GLN A 47 0.53 -10.24 -12.03
N PHE A 48 0.82 -9.33 -11.12
CA PHE A 48 1.87 -9.44 -10.12
C PHE A 48 1.28 -9.45 -8.70
N HIS A 49 2.03 -10.00 -7.75
CA HIS A 49 1.68 -9.98 -6.33
C HIS A 49 2.29 -8.79 -5.59
N LEU A 50 3.33 -8.19 -6.18
CA LEU A 50 4.00 -7.00 -5.68
C LEU A 50 4.69 -6.29 -6.85
N VAL A 51 4.67 -4.97 -6.84
CA VAL A 51 5.47 -4.12 -7.72
C VAL A 51 6.48 -3.36 -6.86
N ILE A 52 7.76 -3.43 -7.22
CA ILE A 52 8.83 -2.66 -6.62
C ILE A 52 9.26 -1.62 -7.64
N LEU A 53 9.09 -0.34 -7.31
CA LEU A 53 9.31 0.78 -8.24
C LEU A 53 10.40 1.71 -7.73
N ASP A 54 11.39 1.99 -8.53
CA ASP A 54 12.23 3.16 -8.30
C ASP A 54 11.43 4.45 -8.55
N VAL A 55 11.61 5.41 -7.66
CA VAL A 55 10.98 6.74 -7.78
C VAL A 55 11.57 7.51 -8.96
N MET A 56 12.90 7.52 -9.07
CA MET A 56 13.65 8.35 -9.98
C MET A 56 14.13 7.54 -11.19
N MET A 57 13.33 7.55 -12.24
CA MET A 57 13.68 6.93 -13.53
C MET A 57 13.53 7.97 -14.64
N GLU A 58 14.30 7.80 -15.73
CA GLU A 58 14.16 8.67 -16.91
C GLU A 58 12.81 8.45 -17.62
N HIS A 59 12.26 9.52 -18.19
CA HIS A 59 11.02 9.58 -18.97
C HIS A 59 9.74 9.29 -18.18
N VAL A 60 9.49 8.06 -17.77
CA VAL A 60 8.30 7.65 -16.97
C VAL A 60 8.78 7.23 -15.60
N GLY A 61 8.56 8.09 -14.62
CA GLY A 61 8.99 7.86 -13.24
C GLY A 61 8.10 6.84 -12.48
N GLY A 62 8.57 6.41 -11.33
CA GLY A 62 7.81 5.46 -10.49
C GLY A 62 6.45 6.00 -10.07
N TYR A 63 6.33 7.29 -9.82
CA TYR A 63 5.03 7.91 -9.49
C TYR A 63 4.04 7.87 -10.65
N ASP A 64 4.51 8.05 -11.90
CA ASP A 64 3.66 7.99 -13.08
C ASP A 64 3.12 6.56 -13.27
N VAL A 65 3.97 5.55 -13.07
CA VAL A 65 3.55 4.13 -13.11
C VAL A 65 2.52 3.84 -12.03
N LEU A 66 2.76 4.26 -10.78
CA LEU A 66 1.85 4.06 -9.66
C LEU A 66 0.49 4.73 -9.92
N GLN A 67 0.49 5.96 -10.41
CA GLN A 67 -0.72 6.70 -10.75
C GLN A 67 -1.52 5.99 -11.86
N ALA A 68 -0.82 5.52 -12.91
CA ALA A 68 -1.45 4.77 -13.99
C ALA A 68 -2.07 3.46 -13.50
N MET A 69 -1.39 2.71 -12.62
CA MET A 69 -1.94 1.50 -11.99
C MET A 69 -3.23 1.82 -11.22
N ARG A 70 -3.20 2.83 -10.35
CA ARG A 70 -4.37 3.21 -9.54
C ARG A 70 -5.53 3.72 -10.38
N ALA A 71 -5.25 4.52 -11.43
CA ALA A 71 -6.26 4.97 -12.40
C ALA A 71 -6.91 3.81 -13.18
N ALA A 72 -6.16 2.73 -13.43
CA ALA A 72 -6.68 1.51 -14.05
C ALA A 72 -7.42 0.58 -13.06
N GLY A 73 -7.53 0.94 -11.79
CA GLY A 73 -8.14 0.10 -10.74
C GLY A 73 -7.24 -1.06 -10.29
N ASP A 74 -5.96 -1.03 -10.63
CA ASP A 74 -5.00 -2.03 -10.15
C ASP A 74 -4.55 -1.68 -8.73
N HIS A 75 -4.91 -2.53 -7.78
CA HIS A 75 -4.60 -2.40 -6.35
C HIS A 75 -3.45 -3.31 -5.91
N THR A 76 -2.68 -3.86 -6.85
CA THR A 76 -1.46 -4.60 -6.54
C THR A 76 -0.58 -3.80 -5.57
N PRO A 77 -0.09 -4.39 -4.48
CA PRO A 77 0.81 -3.70 -3.56
C PRO A 77 2.02 -3.12 -4.26
N VAL A 78 2.40 -1.89 -3.89
CA VAL A 78 3.55 -1.19 -4.45
C VAL A 78 4.51 -0.77 -3.35
N MET A 79 5.77 -1.19 -3.49
CA MET A 79 6.91 -0.71 -2.69
C MET A 79 7.72 0.26 -3.54
N MET A 80 7.83 1.51 -3.07
CA MET A 80 8.68 2.51 -3.72
C MET A 80 10.12 2.42 -3.21
N LEU A 81 11.09 2.53 -4.12
CA LEU A 81 12.51 2.70 -3.79
C LEU A 81 12.91 4.15 -4.08
N SER A 82 13.58 4.82 -3.15
CA SER A 82 13.99 6.22 -3.32
C SER A 82 15.44 6.46 -2.96
N GLY A 83 16.13 7.29 -3.74
CA GLY A 83 17.52 7.69 -3.51
C GLY A 83 17.72 8.77 -2.44
N LYS A 84 16.66 9.38 -1.92
CA LYS A 84 16.74 10.41 -0.87
C LYS A 84 15.67 10.27 0.18
N SER A 85 16.07 10.58 1.41
CA SER A 85 15.23 10.63 2.60
C SER A 85 14.44 11.95 2.73
N ASP A 86 14.00 12.56 1.62
CA ASP A 86 13.10 13.69 1.73
C ASP A 86 11.75 13.17 2.22
N GLU A 87 11.40 13.53 3.46
CA GLU A 87 10.11 13.22 4.07
C GLU A 87 8.95 13.63 3.15
N MET A 88 9.16 14.68 2.35
CA MET A 88 8.22 15.20 1.38
C MET A 88 7.97 14.20 0.24
N ASP A 89 9.01 13.52 -0.26
CA ASP A 89 8.89 12.50 -1.32
C ASP A 89 8.19 11.23 -0.80
N GLN A 90 8.45 10.86 0.45
CA GLN A 90 7.74 9.76 1.10
C GLN A 90 6.25 10.09 1.29
N VAL A 91 5.94 11.29 1.76
CA VAL A 91 4.56 11.77 1.92
C VAL A 91 3.84 11.84 0.58
N LEU A 92 4.50 12.31 -0.47
CA LEU A 92 3.96 12.34 -1.84
C LEU A 92 3.71 10.92 -2.39
N GLY A 93 4.66 10.00 -2.24
CA GLY A 93 4.53 8.64 -2.73
C GLY A 93 3.42 7.85 -2.06
N LEU A 94 3.29 8.00 -0.76
CA LEU A 94 2.16 7.44 -0.01
C LEU A 94 0.86 8.14 -0.39
N GLY A 95 0.93 9.44 -0.70
CA GLY A 95 -0.15 10.25 -1.23
C GLY A 95 -0.70 9.74 -2.57
N PHE A 96 0.12 9.11 -3.38
CA PHE A 96 -0.29 8.47 -4.64
C PHE A 96 -0.75 7.01 -4.48
N GLY A 97 -0.80 6.47 -3.26
CA GLY A 97 -1.31 5.13 -2.98
C GLY A 97 -0.25 4.02 -2.99
N ALA A 98 1.02 4.35 -2.71
CA ALA A 98 2.05 3.36 -2.40
C ALA A 98 1.78 2.68 -1.05
N ASP A 99 2.13 1.41 -0.92
CA ASP A 99 1.91 0.61 0.28
C ASP A 99 3.11 0.60 1.22
N SER A 100 4.30 0.86 0.70
CA SER A 100 5.56 0.96 1.46
C SER A 100 6.59 1.79 0.72
N TYR A 101 7.57 2.27 1.47
CA TYR A 101 8.66 3.09 0.99
C TYR A 101 9.99 2.60 1.56
N LEU A 102 11.02 2.47 0.73
CA LEU A 102 12.34 2.03 1.18
C LEU A 102 13.41 2.94 0.59
N THR A 103 14.21 3.56 1.47
CA THR A 103 15.25 4.52 1.07
C THR A 103 16.53 3.80 0.63
N LYS A 104 17.08 4.20 -0.52
CA LYS A 104 18.42 3.79 -0.98
C LYS A 104 19.50 4.60 -0.24
N PRO A 105 20.61 3.97 0.25
CA PRO A 105 20.88 2.54 0.19
C PRO A 105 20.11 1.75 1.25
N PHE A 106 19.59 0.57 0.87
CA PHE A 106 18.82 -0.31 1.75
C PHE A 106 19.53 -1.64 2.02
N HIS A 107 19.20 -2.24 3.17
CA HIS A 107 19.60 -3.60 3.45
C HIS A 107 18.65 -4.59 2.75
N THR A 108 19.21 -5.52 2.00
CA THR A 108 18.43 -6.56 1.26
C THR A 108 17.49 -7.35 2.17
N ALA A 109 17.88 -7.58 3.43
CA ALA A 109 17.04 -8.26 4.40
C ALA A 109 15.75 -7.48 4.71
N ILE A 110 15.84 -6.14 4.82
CA ILE A 110 14.67 -5.27 5.05
C ILE A 110 13.76 -5.33 3.83
N LEU A 111 14.31 -5.19 2.61
CA LEU A 111 13.53 -5.28 1.38
C LEU A 111 12.77 -6.62 1.29
N ILE A 112 13.43 -7.75 1.57
CA ILE A 112 12.81 -9.08 1.54
C ILE A 112 11.67 -9.16 2.56
N GLN A 113 11.89 -8.73 3.81
CA GLN A 113 10.86 -8.79 4.85
C GLN A 113 9.66 -7.90 4.51
N THR A 114 9.90 -6.70 4.00
CA THR A 114 8.84 -5.79 3.56
C THR A 114 8.06 -6.38 2.38
N ALA A 115 8.75 -6.96 1.39
CA ALA A 115 8.11 -7.63 0.25
C ALA A 115 7.21 -8.79 0.72
N LYS A 116 7.72 -9.68 1.58
CA LYS A 116 6.94 -10.78 2.16
C LYS A 116 5.73 -10.27 2.96
N ALA A 117 5.89 -9.21 3.74
CA ALA A 117 4.79 -8.63 4.51
C ALA A 117 3.69 -8.08 3.59
N LEU A 118 4.05 -7.34 2.53
CA LEU A 118 3.10 -6.78 1.57
C LEU A 118 2.34 -7.89 0.82
N ILE A 119 3.04 -8.91 0.32
CA ILE A 119 2.43 -10.05 -0.39
C ILE A 119 1.52 -10.84 0.55
N ARG A 120 1.99 -11.18 1.75
CA ARG A 120 1.18 -11.91 2.75
C ARG A 120 -0.11 -11.18 3.05
N ARG A 121 -0.05 -9.85 3.26
CA ARG A 121 -1.24 -9.04 3.51
C ARG A 121 -2.22 -9.11 2.35
N SER A 122 -1.77 -8.90 1.11
CA SER A 122 -2.65 -8.97 -0.06
C SER A 122 -3.25 -10.38 -0.23
N GLN A 123 -2.51 -11.45 0.10
CA GLN A 123 -3.00 -12.83 0.03
C GLN A 123 -3.95 -13.19 1.17
N ILE A 124 -3.67 -12.76 2.41
CA ILE A 124 -4.60 -12.94 3.55
C ILE A 124 -5.92 -12.25 3.24
N TYR A 125 -5.85 -11.08 2.66
CA TYR A 125 -7.02 -10.32 2.23
C TYR A 125 -7.75 -10.98 1.05
N SER A 126 -7.06 -11.70 0.17
CA SER A 126 -7.67 -12.44 -0.95
C SER A 126 -8.23 -13.81 -0.54
N GLN A 127 -7.74 -14.42 0.53
CA GLN A 127 -8.13 -15.77 0.94
C GLN A 127 -9.15 -15.84 2.08
N GLY A 128 -9.58 -14.71 2.64
CA GLY A 128 -10.60 -14.61 3.67
C GLY A 128 -10.56 -15.72 4.72
N ALA A 129 -10.26 -15.40 5.97
CA ALA A 129 -10.38 -16.38 7.05
C ALA A 129 -11.81 -16.92 7.10
N PRO A 130 -12.02 -18.25 7.18
CA PRO A 130 -13.36 -18.80 7.29
C PRO A 130 -13.96 -18.43 8.65
N GLY A 131 -14.98 -17.59 8.65
CA GLY A 131 -15.80 -17.40 9.83
C GLY A 131 -16.25 -16.00 10.21
N ASP A 132 -15.91 -14.95 9.46
CA ASP A 132 -16.36 -13.61 9.87
C ASP A 132 -17.34 -13.02 8.86
N ALA A 133 -18.60 -12.94 9.28
CA ALA A 133 -19.63 -12.16 8.60
C ALA A 133 -19.16 -10.70 8.59
N GLY A 134 -19.08 -10.08 7.41
CA GLY A 134 -18.53 -8.75 7.17
C GLY A 134 -18.88 -7.70 8.23
N ILE A 135 -17.93 -6.83 8.55
CA ILE A 135 -18.10 -5.76 9.53
C ILE A 135 -19.08 -4.73 8.98
N ARG A 136 -20.20 -4.54 9.65
CA ARG A 136 -21.19 -3.53 9.25
C ARG A 136 -21.34 -2.45 10.31
N LYS A 137 -21.02 -1.20 9.94
CA LYS A 137 -21.14 -0.03 10.82
C LYS A 137 -21.69 1.16 10.03
N GLY A 138 -22.86 1.64 10.43
CA GLY A 138 -23.53 2.75 9.74
C GLY A 138 -23.75 2.45 8.25
N PRO A 139 -23.31 3.34 7.33
CA PRO A 139 -23.48 3.13 5.89
C PRO A 139 -22.43 2.16 5.29
N PHE A 140 -21.44 1.72 6.06
CA PHE A 140 -20.33 0.93 5.57
C PHE A 140 -20.49 -0.56 5.87
N THR A 141 -20.10 -1.36 4.89
CA THR A 141 -19.99 -2.82 5.01
C THR A 141 -18.61 -3.22 4.47
N VAL A 142 -17.81 -3.87 5.29
CA VAL A 142 -16.52 -4.46 4.90
C VAL A 142 -16.71 -5.95 4.78
N ASP A 143 -16.65 -6.47 3.57
CA ASP A 143 -16.59 -7.91 3.31
C ASP A 143 -15.14 -8.34 3.41
N THR A 144 -14.80 -8.98 4.52
CA THR A 144 -13.42 -9.42 4.79
C THR A 144 -12.99 -10.60 3.93
N LEU A 145 -13.94 -11.33 3.33
CA LEU A 145 -13.66 -12.45 2.44
C LEU A 145 -13.35 -11.99 1.03
N LYS A 146 -14.12 -11.01 0.54
CA LYS A 146 -13.95 -10.47 -0.81
C LYS A 146 -13.01 -9.27 -0.85
N MET A 147 -12.60 -8.78 0.34
CA MET A 147 -11.84 -7.53 0.46
C MET A 147 -12.52 -6.35 -0.24
N GLU A 148 -13.82 -6.30 -0.10
CA GLU A 148 -14.64 -5.23 -0.61
C GLU A 148 -15.15 -4.35 0.52
N CYS A 149 -15.15 -3.07 0.29
CA CYS A 149 -15.83 -2.11 1.13
C CYS A 149 -16.97 -1.48 0.36
N LEU A 150 -18.16 -1.50 0.95
CA LEU A 150 -19.35 -0.88 0.37
C LEU A 150 -19.78 0.31 1.25
N LYS A 151 -20.23 1.37 0.62
CA LYS A 151 -20.93 2.49 1.27
C LYS A 151 -22.35 2.56 0.70
N ASN A 152 -23.36 2.31 1.54
CA ASN A 152 -24.77 2.20 1.13
C ASN A 152 -25.01 1.17 0.00
N GLY A 153 -24.19 0.12 -0.07
CA GLY A 153 -24.27 -0.91 -1.11
C GLY A 153 -23.41 -0.63 -2.36
N GLU A 154 -22.82 0.56 -2.49
CA GLU A 154 -21.94 0.92 -3.60
C GLU A 154 -20.48 0.63 -3.23
N PRO A 155 -19.68 0.03 -4.14
CA PRO A 155 -18.29 -0.33 -3.85
C PRO A 155 -17.40 0.91 -3.71
N LEU A 156 -16.52 0.87 -2.71
CA LEU A 156 -15.45 1.83 -2.52
C LEU A 156 -14.12 1.23 -2.97
N ASN A 157 -13.43 1.93 -3.85
CA ASN A 157 -12.12 1.49 -4.36
C ASN A 157 -11.00 1.88 -3.39
N PHE A 158 -10.63 0.96 -2.51
CA PHE A 158 -9.52 1.13 -1.59
C PHE A 158 -8.27 0.44 -2.10
N THR A 159 -7.09 1.02 -1.83
CA THR A 159 -5.83 0.29 -1.92
C THR A 159 -5.76 -0.75 -0.80
N ALA A 160 -4.85 -1.72 -0.91
CA ALA A 160 -4.69 -2.73 0.14
C ALA A 160 -4.42 -2.10 1.52
N ARG A 161 -3.64 -1.01 1.55
CA ARG A 161 -3.32 -0.31 2.80
C ARG A 161 -4.49 0.48 3.36
N GLU A 162 -5.23 1.18 2.50
CA GLU A 162 -6.46 1.88 2.92
C GLU A 162 -7.50 0.91 3.47
N MET A 163 -7.65 -0.26 2.85
CA MET A 163 -8.54 -1.31 3.33
C MET A 163 -8.13 -1.80 4.73
N THR A 164 -6.83 -2.06 4.95
CA THR A 164 -6.32 -2.46 6.26
C THR A 164 -6.58 -1.40 7.33
N LEU A 165 -6.28 -0.15 7.02
CA LEU A 165 -6.50 0.98 7.93
C LEU A 165 -7.99 1.17 8.24
N PHE A 166 -8.83 1.13 7.21
CA PHE A 166 -10.27 1.30 7.39
C PHE A 166 -10.87 0.15 8.19
N ARG A 167 -10.48 -1.09 7.89
CA ARG A 167 -10.89 -2.27 8.67
C ARG A 167 -10.49 -2.13 10.13
N PHE A 168 -9.25 -1.79 10.42
CA PHE A 168 -8.76 -1.59 11.79
C PHE A 168 -9.63 -0.58 12.56
N LEU A 169 -9.96 0.56 11.95
CA LEU A 169 -10.83 1.55 12.58
C LEU A 169 -12.28 1.07 12.73
N MET A 170 -12.78 0.31 11.78
CA MET A 170 -14.12 -0.29 11.83
C MET A 170 -14.24 -1.38 12.91
N GLU A 171 -13.18 -2.11 13.21
CA GLU A 171 -13.11 -3.09 14.31
C GLU A 171 -13.15 -2.42 15.69
N HIS A 172 -12.71 -1.15 15.78
CA HIS A 172 -12.60 -0.39 17.03
C HIS A 172 -13.41 0.93 17.02
N PRO A 173 -14.73 0.88 16.82
CA PRO A 173 -15.53 2.08 16.63
C PRO A 173 -15.54 2.97 17.89
N GLY A 174 -15.24 4.26 17.69
CA GLY A 174 -15.22 5.27 18.76
C GLY A 174 -13.95 5.29 19.60
N GLN A 175 -13.07 4.29 19.46
CA GLN A 175 -11.77 4.30 20.11
C GLN A 175 -10.83 5.27 19.40
N VAL A 176 -10.05 6.03 20.18
CA VAL A 176 -9.04 6.96 19.65
C VAL A 176 -7.71 6.26 19.62
N PHE A 177 -7.02 6.36 18.49
CA PHE A 177 -5.66 5.83 18.31
C PHE A 177 -4.73 6.94 17.89
N SER A 178 -3.56 7.01 18.50
CA SER A 178 -2.48 7.87 18.05
C SER A 178 -1.96 7.43 16.67
N PRO A 179 -1.31 8.33 15.91
CA PRO A 179 -0.68 7.95 14.64
C PRO A 179 0.31 6.79 14.79
N ALA A 180 1.06 6.75 15.89
CA ALA A 180 2.02 5.68 16.17
C ALA A 180 1.33 4.32 16.40
N GLU A 181 0.23 4.28 17.15
CA GLU A 181 -0.57 3.06 17.36
C GLU A 181 -1.21 2.57 16.07
N ILE A 182 -1.77 3.48 15.27
CA ILE A 182 -2.31 3.14 13.95
C ILE A 182 -1.21 2.59 13.04
N TYR A 183 -0.05 3.25 13.00
CA TYR A 183 1.06 2.81 12.18
C TYR A 183 1.51 1.41 12.59
N HIS A 184 1.73 1.16 13.87
CA HIS A 184 2.11 -0.15 14.38
C HIS A 184 1.07 -1.23 14.01
N ALA A 185 -0.22 -0.94 14.19
CA ALA A 185 -1.30 -1.89 13.92
C ALA A 185 -1.47 -2.21 12.41
N VAL A 186 -1.27 -1.19 11.55
CA VAL A 186 -1.54 -1.30 10.11
C VAL A 186 -0.28 -1.66 9.31
N TRP A 187 0.91 -1.19 9.72
CA TRP A 187 2.18 -1.45 9.03
C TRP A 187 3.01 -2.55 9.68
N GLU A 188 2.69 -2.95 10.93
CA GLU A 188 3.42 -3.98 11.70
C GLU A 188 4.91 -3.64 11.91
N GLU A 189 5.25 -2.35 11.86
CA GLU A 189 6.59 -1.80 11.99
C GLU A 189 6.63 -0.77 13.12
N THR A 190 7.82 -0.49 13.66
CA THR A 190 8.00 0.59 14.64
C THR A 190 7.91 1.96 13.97
N ALA A 191 7.16 2.86 14.56
CA ALA A 191 6.80 4.17 14.01
C ALA A 191 7.96 5.20 14.13
N TYR A 192 9.06 4.99 13.43
CA TYR A 192 10.08 6.05 13.32
C TYR A 192 9.68 7.02 12.19
N GLY A 193 9.22 8.23 12.55
CA GLY A 193 8.84 9.28 11.59
C GLY A 193 7.57 9.00 10.78
N ALA A 194 6.76 8.02 11.18
CA ALA A 194 5.64 7.52 10.39
C ALA A 194 4.32 8.29 10.57
N GLU A 195 4.32 9.35 11.39
CA GLU A 195 3.09 10.12 11.67
C GLU A 195 2.52 10.77 10.42
N GLY A 196 3.38 11.27 9.52
CA GLY A 196 2.99 11.82 8.23
C GLY A 196 2.31 10.80 7.33
N THR A 197 2.79 9.56 7.32
CA THR A 197 2.23 8.45 6.55
C THR A 197 0.79 8.17 6.92
N VAL A 198 0.49 8.08 8.22
CA VAL A 198 -0.88 7.85 8.71
C VAL A 198 -1.80 8.99 8.30
N ALA A 199 -1.37 10.25 8.47
CA ALA A 199 -2.18 11.42 8.12
C ALA A 199 -2.58 11.44 6.64
N VAL A 200 -1.67 11.05 5.74
CA VAL A 200 -1.94 10.94 4.30
C VAL A 200 -3.00 9.87 4.00
N HIS A 201 -2.87 8.68 4.56
CA HIS A 201 -3.86 7.61 4.35
C HIS A 201 -5.23 7.95 4.97
N ILE A 202 -5.26 8.62 6.12
CA ILE A 202 -6.49 9.18 6.71
C ILE A 202 -7.14 10.18 5.76
N ARG A 203 -6.36 11.06 5.13
CA ARG A 203 -6.87 12.01 4.14
C ARG A 203 -7.50 11.28 2.95
N HIS A 204 -6.81 10.29 2.37
CA HIS A 204 -7.34 9.52 1.23
C HIS A 204 -8.60 8.73 1.60
N LEU A 205 -8.64 8.13 2.79
CA LEU A 205 -9.86 7.52 3.27
C LEU A 205 -11.01 8.53 3.35
N ARG A 206 -10.78 9.73 3.89
CA ARG A 206 -11.81 10.78 3.94
C ARG A 206 -12.30 11.18 2.56
N GLU A 207 -11.42 11.33 1.58
CA GLU A 207 -11.79 11.64 0.19
C GLU A 207 -12.74 10.60 -0.41
N LYS A 208 -12.65 9.34 0.02
CA LYS A 208 -13.51 8.22 -0.44
C LYS A 208 -14.75 8.00 0.45
N LEU A 209 -14.62 8.24 1.75
CA LEU A 209 -15.67 7.94 2.74
C LEU A 209 -16.63 9.10 2.95
N GLU A 210 -16.14 10.34 2.95
CA GLU A 210 -16.88 11.51 3.38
C GLU A 210 -17.52 12.26 2.21
N ILE A 211 -18.61 12.95 2.47
CA ILE A 211 -19.19 13.90 1.50
C ILE A 211 -18.33 15.17 1.45
N ASN A 212 -17.82 15.59 2.61
CA ASN A 212 -16.88 16.68 2.75
C ASN A 212 -15.68 16.21 3.59
N PRO A 213 -14.52 15.96 2.96
CA PRO A 213 -13.32 15.49 3.64
C PRO A 213 -12.78 16.45 4.72
N GLU A 214 -13.04 17.76 4.58
CA GLU A 214 -12.62 18.78 5.55
C GLU A 214 -13.50 18.80 6.81
N GLN A 215 -14.75 18.33 6.68
CA GLN A 215 -15.71 18.22 7.78
C GLN A 215 -16.17 16.76 7.95
N PRO A 216 -15.28 15.84 8.33
CA PRO A 216 -15.55 14.41 8.33
C PRO A 216 -16.60 14.05 9.37
N ARG A 217 -17.58 13.23 8.96
CA ARG A 217 -18.61 12.67 9.84
C ARG A 217 -18.21 11.34 10.46
N HIS A 218 -17.49 10.53 9.71
CA HIS A 218 -17.16 9.16 10.09
C HIS A 218 -15.74 9.05 10.65
N LEU A 219 -14.74 9.53 9.93
CA LEU A 219 -13.34 9.41 10.32
C LEU A 219 -12.84 10.73 10.95
N LYS A 220 -12.95 10.82 12.27
CA LYS A 220 -12.71 12.07 13.01
C LYS A 220 -11.30 12.17 13.55
N VAL A 221 -10.78 13.40 13.60
CA VAL A 221 -9.57 13.74 14.37
C VAL A 221 -9.99 14.07 15.81
N VAL A 222 -9.18 13.62 16.76
CA VAL A 222 -9.22 14.06 18.15
C VAL A 222 -7.94 14.82 18.41
N TRP A 223 -8.04 16.13 18.47
CA TRP A 223 -6.88 17.04 18.53
C TRP A 223 -5.93 16.68 19.68
N GLY A 224 -4.64 16.57 19.36
CA GLY A 224 -3.60 16.20 20.30
C GLY A 224 -3.54 14.71 20.67
N LEU A 225 -4.51 13.87 20.22
CA LEU A 225 -4.57 12.45 20.56
C LEU A 225 -4.46 11.53 19.34
N GLY A 226 -5.16 11.85 18.22
CA GLY A 226 -5.12 11.02 17.02
C GLY A 226 -6.45 10.94 16.27
N TYR A 227 -6.82 9.74 15.84
CA TYR A 227 -7.98 9.50 14.97
C TYR A 227 -8.92 8.44 15.54
N LYS A 228 -10.19 8.53 15.17
CA LYS A 228 -11.21 7.54 15.48
C LYS A 228 -12.23 7.42 14.38
#